data_42d885283a4128da031a991cff808bc4
#
_entry.id   42d885283a4128da031a991cff808bc4
#
_cell.length_a   1.000
_cell.length_b   1.000
_cell.length_c   1.000
_cell.angle_alpha   90.00
_cell.angle_beta   90.00
_cell.angle_gamma   90.00
#
_symmetry.space_group_name_H-M   'P 1'
#
loop_
_entity.id
_entity.type
_entity.pdbx_description
1 polymer ?
#
loop_
_entity_poly.entity_id
_entity_poly.type
_entity_poly.pdbx_seq_one_letter_code
_entity_poly.pdbx_strand_id
1 'polypeptide(L)'
;MREKLKKFSYLVILFIFASFILITGYEFVRFLQTRGTEKQTEHFLRLVQAGFGLVALLFPSLLRKHTRILLPQRITFIYAVFLYLALLLGSLGGFYDTVAEWDTLQHALSSALFAVLGFSVIANLQEGGIERLNLTPVLSSLFSFCLATTLGVLW
;
A
#
# COMPACT_ATOMS: atom_id res chain seq x y z
N MET A 1 -26.51 0.17 -7.45
CA MET A 1 -25.69 0.29 -6.25
C MET A 1 -24.21 -0.08 -6.51
N ARG A 2 -23.89 -1.24 -7.12
CA ARG A 2 -22.50 -1.68 -7.42
C ARG A 2 -21.72 -0.71 -8.31
N GLU A 3 -22.33 -0.08 -9.29
CA GLU A 3 -21.67 0.84 -10.22
C GLU A 3 -21.28 2.17 -9.57
N LYS A 4 -22.15 2.69 -8.71
CA LYS A 4 -21.86 3.89 -7.91
C LYS A 4 -20.66 3.67 -6.97
N LEU A 5 -20.59 2.50 -6.32
CA LEU A 5 -19.46 2.11 -5.46
C LEU A 5 -18.14 2.00 -6.25
N LYS A 6 -18.18 1.46 -7.47
CA LYS A 6 -17.00 1.41 -8.33
C LYS A 6 -16.49 2.82 -8.70
N LYS A 7 -17.39 3.70 -9.14
CA LYS A 7 -17.04 5.09 -9.46
C LYS A 7 -16.45 5.83 -8.26
N PHE A 8 -17.08 5.66 -7.08
CA PHE A 8 -16.55 6.23 -5.84
C PHE A 8 -15.13 5.74 -5.51
N SER A 9 -14.90 4.42 -5.58
CA SER A 9 -13.55 3.86 -5.35
C SER A 9 -12.51 4.41 -6.31
N TYR A 10 -12.85 4.58 -7.59
CA TYR A 10 -11.93 5.18 -8.58
C TYR A 10 -11.62 6.65 -8.27
N LEU A 11 -12.62 7.44 -7.87
CA LEU A 11 -12.43 8.85 -7.51
C LEU A 11 -11.50 8.98 -6.29
N VAL A 12 -11.69 8.14 -5.28
CA VAL A 12 -10.83 8.14 -4.09
C VAL A 12 -9.40 7.73 -4.44
N ILE A 13 -9.20 6.69 -5.24
CA ILE A 13 -7.85 6.28 -5.69
C ILE A 13 -7.19 7.39 -6.50
N LEU A 14 -7.94 8.05 -7.39
CA LEU A 14 -7.43 9.18 -8.17
C LEU A 14 -7.03 10.35 -7.27
N PHE A 15 -7.84 10.66 -6.26
CA PHE A 15 -7.53 11.69 -5.26
C PHE A 15 -6.25 11.36 -4.50
N ILE A 16 -6.11 10.11 -4.03
CA ILE A 16 -4.90 9.63 -3.34
C ILE A 16 -3.67 9.78 -4.25
N PHE A 17 -3.78 9.34 -5.50
CA PHE A 17 -2.69 9.44 -6.47
C PHE A 17 -2.29 10.90 -6.75
N ALA A 18 -3.27 11.78 -6.94
CA ALA A 18 -3.03 13.21 -7.11
C ALA A 18 -2.35 13.83 -5.88
N SER A 19 -2.77 13.43 -4.67
CA SER A 19 -2.16 13.90 -3.41
C SER A 19 -0.69 13.51 -3.32
N PHE A 20 -0.32 12.28 -3.69
CA PHE A 20 1.09 11.86 -3.73
C PHE A 20 1.90 12.61 -4.79
N ILE A 21 1.33 12.90 -5.96
CA ILE A 21 2.01 13.71 -7.00
C ILE A 21 2.27 15.11 -6.46
N LEU A 22 1.27 15.74 -5.85
CA LEU A 22 1.39 17.11 -5.33
C LEU A 22 2.43 17.20 -4.22
N ILE A 23 2.43 16.26 -3.26
CA ILE A 23 3.41 16.28 -2.17
C ILE A 23 4.82 15.98 -2.69
N THR A 24 4.97 15.05 -3.63
CA THR A 24 6.25 14.75 -4.27
C THR A 24 6.81 15.98 -4.99
N GLY A 25 5.97 16.69 -5.74
CA GLY A 25 6.34 17.94 -6.41
C GLY A 25 6.71 19.03 -5.42
N TYR A 26 5.95 19.17 -4.34
CA TYR A 26 6.24 20.13 -3.28
C TYR A 26 7.60 19.83 -2.60
N GLU A 27 7.83 18.61 -2.17
CA GLU A 27 9.09 18.23 -1.51
C GLU A 27 10.29 18.33 -2.48
N PHE A 28 10.10 18.06 -3.76
CA PHE A 28 11.13 18.29 -4.77
C PHE A 28 11.53 19.76 -4.88
N VAL A 29 10.56 20.66 -4.93
CA VAL A 29 10.83 22.12 -4.96
C VAL A 29 11.53 22.56 -3.68
N ARG A 30 11.08 22.08 -2.51
CA ARG A 30 11.70 22.38 -1.22
C ARG A 30 13.14 21.84 -1.14
N PHE A 31 13.39 20.64 -1.61
CA PHE A 31 14.73 20.07 -1.71
C PHE A 31 15.69 20.94 -2.54
N LEU A 32 15.21 21.48 -3.67
CA LEU A 32 16.01 22.38 -4.49
C LEU A 32 16.27 23.74 -3.81
N GLN A 33 15.29 24.27 -3.10
CA GLN A 33 15.40 25.56 -2.39
C GLN A 33 16.30 25.50 -1.16
N THR A 34 16.42 24.33 -0.51
CA THR A 34 17.20 24.13 0.72
C THR A 34 18.61 23.62 0.47
N ARG A 35 19.10 23.71 -0.76
CA ARG A 35 20.47 23.28 -1.11
C ARG A 35 21.52 23.93 -0.22
N GLY A 36 22.39 23.08 0.38
CA GLY A 36 23.46 23.53 1.26
C GLY A 36 23.02 23.89 2.67
N THR A 37 21.77 23.66 3.04
CA THR A 37 21.27 23.84 4.41
C THR A 37 21.04 22.49 5.10
N GLU A 38 21.00 22.48 6.44
CA GLU A 38 20.69 21.25 7.22
C GLU A 38 19.33 20.64 6.86
N LYS A 39 18.37 21.46 6.42
CA LYS A 39 17.03 21.02 6.02
C LYS A 39 17.00 20.24 4.70
N GLN A 40 18.07 20.29 3.92
CA GLN A 40 18.12 19.58 2.64
C GLN A 40 17.92 18.07 2.80
N THR A 41 18.56 17.47 3.82
CA THR A 41 18.43 16.03 4.10
C THR A 41 17.00 15.64 4.48
N GLU A 42 16.34 16.47 5.28
CA GLU A 42 14.94 16.25 5.65
C GLU A 42 14.02 16.23 4.42
N HIS A 43 14.10 17.25 3.57
CA HIS A 43 13.29 17.30 2.35
C HIS A 43 13.66 16.20 1.35
N PHE A 44 14.90 15.76 1.31
CA PHE A 44 15.31 14.60 0.51
C PHE A 44 14.64 13.31 1.00
N LEU A 45 14.63 13.03 2.30
CA LEU A 45 13.97 11.85 2.87
C LEU A 45 12.46 11.88 2.64
N ARG A 46 11.82 13.03 2.84
CA ARG A 46 10.39 13.22 2.54
C ARG A 46 10.07 13.00 1.06
N LEU A 47 10.93 13.49 0.16
CA LEU A 47 10.80 13.27 -1.27
C LEU A 47 10.89 11.78 -1.64
N VAL A 48 11.85 11.06 -1.05
CA VAL A 48 12.00 9.61 -1.24
C VAL A 48 10.76 8.86 -0.74
N GLN A 49 10.25 9.22 0.43
CA GLN A 49 9.02 8.61 0.99
C GLN A 49 7.80 8.86 0.10
N ALA A 50 7.60 10.10 -0.36
CA ALA A 50 6.49 10.44 -1.26
C ALA A 50 6.61 9.72 -2.61
N GLY A 51 7.81 9.67 -3.18
CA GLY A 51 8.10 8.92 -4.41
C GLY A 51 7.88 7.43 -4.26
N PHE A 52 8.31 6.85 -3.14
CA PHE A 52 8.01 5.45 -2.80
C PHE A 52 6.50 5.20 -2.74
N GLY A 53 5.72 6.11 -2.15
CA GLY A 53 4.27 6.01 -2.12
C GLY A 53 3.63 5.97 -3.50
N LEU A 54 4.13 6.77 -4.46
CA LEU A 54 3.68 6.71 -5.86
C LEU A 54 3.97 5.36 -6.50
N VAL A 55 5.18 4.84 -6.32
CA VAL A 55 5.56 3.52 -6.86
C VAL A 55 4.73 2.41 -6.20
N ALA A 56 4.55 2.47 -4.89
CA ALA A 56 3.74 1.50 -4.16
C ALA A 56 2.27 1.49 -4.63
N LEU A 57 1.67 2.67 -4.91
CA LEU A 57 0.30 2.74 -5.47
C LEU A 57 0.17 2.03 -6.82
N LEU A 58 1.24 1.93 -7.61
CA LEU A 58 1.24 1.23 -8.88
C LEU A 58 1.43 -0.29 -8.73
N PHE A 59 1.82 -0.76 -7.53
CA PHE A 59 2.12 -2.18 -7.29
C PHE A 59 0.99 -3.15 -7.72
N PRO A 60 -0.31 -2.92 -7.40
CA PRO A 60 -1.38 -3.81 -7.87
C PRO A 60 -1.46 -3.91 -9.40
N SER A 61 -1.20 -2.80 -10.10
CA SER A 61 -1.20 -2.76 -11.57
C SER A 61 -0.01 -3.50 -12.17
N LEU A 62 1.17 -3.36 -11.56
CA LEU A 62 2.38 -4.06 -11.93
C LEU A 62 2.25 -5.56 -11.68
N LEU A 63 1.71 -5.95 -10.53
CA LEU A 63 1.45 -7.34 -10.18
C LEU A 63 0.55 -8.00 -11.22
N ARG A 64 -0.57 -7.37 -11.55
CA ARG A 64 -1.50 -7.84 -12.60
C ARG A 64 -0.81 -8.03 -13.96
N LYS A 65 0.06 -7.07 -14.34
CA LYS A 65 0.75 -7.10 -15.63
C LYS A 65 1.76 -8.24 -15.73
N HIS A 66 2.48 -8.55 -14.67
CA HIS A 66 3.62 -9.45 -14.69
C HIS A 66 3.29 -10.87 -14.21
N THR A 67 2.31 -11.05 -13.34
CA THR A 67 2.04 -12.34 -12.70
C THR A 67 0.67 -12.93 -13.03
N ARG A 68 -0.18 -12.21 -13.78
CA ARG A 68 -1.60 -12.55 -14.01
C ARG A 68 -2.44 -12.64 -12.73
N ILE A 69 -1.89 -12.28 -11.56
CA ILE A 69 -2.62 -12.24 -10.30
C ILE A 69 -3.60 -11.08 -10.35
N LEU A 70 -4.89 -11.38 -10.22
CA LEU A 70 -5.95 -10.39 -10.23
C LEU A 70 -6.35 -10.06 -8.79
N LEU A 71 -5.98 -8.87 -8.33
CA LEU A 71 -6.49 -8.37 -7.06
C LEU A 71 -7.90 -7.78 -7.26
N PRO A 72 -8.89 -8.23 -6.48
CA PRO A 72 -10.22 -7.64 -6.49
C PRO A 72 -10.14 -6.12 -6.24
N GLN A 73 -10.99 -5.35 -6.92
CA GLN A 73 -11.03 -3.89 -6.81
C GLN A 73 -11.15 -3.39 -5.36
N ARG A 74 -11.85 -4.14 -4.50
CA ARG A 74 -12.00 -3.81 -3.08
C ARG A 74 -10.66 -3.85 -2.35
N ILE A 75 -9.83 -4.86 -2.62
CA ILE A 75 -8.50 -5.00 -2.01
C ILE A 75 -7.59 -3.86 -2.49
N THR A 76 -7.60 -3.56 -3.79
CA THR A 76 -6.85 -2.42 -4.35
C THR A 76 -7.26 -1.10 -3.72
N PHE A 77 -8.56 -0.90 -3.47
CA PHE A 77 -9.07 0.29 -2.79
C PHE A 77 -8.58 0.39 -1.34
N ILE A 78 -8.72 -0.70 -0.56
CA ILE A 78 -8.27 -0.73 0.84
C ILE A 78 -6.75 -0.51 0.92
N TYR A 79 -5.99 -1.12 0.01
CA TYR A 79 -4.55 -0.93 -0.10
C TYR A 79 -4.17 0.53 -0.37
N ALA A 80 -4.86 1.20 -1.31
CA ALA A 80 -4.59 2.61 -1.60
C ALA A 80 -4.91 3.52 -0.40
N VAL A 81 -6.03 3.26 0.30
CA VAL A 81 -6.38 3.97 1.53
C VAL A 81 -5.34 3.72 2.62
N PHE A 82 -4.89 2.49 2.80
CA PHE A 82 -3.83 2.14 3.74
C PHE A 82 -2.54 2.93 3.46
N LEU A 83 -2.07 2.96 2.20
CA LEU A 83 -0.88 3.74 1.84
C LEU A 83 -1.05 5.25 2.11
N TYR A 84 -2.24 5.79 1.83
CA TYR A 84 -2.54 7.18 2.15
C TYR A 84 -2.43 7.45 3.65
N LEU A 85 -3.02 6.60 4.48
CA LEU A 85 -2.99 6.73 5.93
C LEU A 85 -1.56 6.54 6.49
N ALA A 86 -0.82 5.53 6.00
CA ALA A 86 0.49 5.19 6.52
C ALA A 86 1.56 6.20 6.08
N LEU A 87 1.65 6.51 4.79
CA LEU A 87 2.73 7.35 4.27
C LEU A 87 2.37 8.82 4.28
N LEU A 88 1.20 9.20 3.75
CA LEU A 88 0.88 10.61 3.56
C LEU A 88 0.43 11.26 4.86
N LEU A 89 -0.49 10.68 5.60
CA LEU A 89 -0.89 11.19 6.90
C LEU A 89 0.08 10.77 8.00
N GLY A 90 0.47 9.50 8.05
CA GLY A 90 1.32 8.94 9.08
C GLY A 90 2.71 9.58 9.07
N SER A 91 3.49 9.31 8.04
CA SER A 91 4.90 9.72 7.98
C SER A 91 5.07 11.18 7.56
N LEU A 92 4.50 11.59 6.43
CA LEU A 92 4.68 12.96 5.92
C LEU A 92 3.83 13.98 6.69
N GLY A 93 2.65 13.60 7.16
CA GLY A 93 1.75 14.42 7.97
C GLY A 93 2.06 14.44 9.46
N GLY A 94 3.00 13.61 9.94
CA GLY A 94 3.42 13.57 11.34
C GLY A 94 2.42 12.93 12.30
N PHE A 95 1.48 12.10 11.80
CA PHE A 95 0.49 11.44 12.67
C PHE A 95 1.11 10.37 13.56
N TYR A 96 2.22 9.76 13.14
CA TYR A 96 2.97 8.85 14.00
C TYR A 96 3.52 9.52 15.27
N ASP A 97 3.79 10.82 15.19
CA ASP A 97 4.35 11.58 16.31
C ASP A 97 3.27 12.27 17.15
N THR A 98 2.08 12.53 16.57
CA THR A 98 1.06 13.40 17.19
C THR A 98 -0.21 12.68 17.60
N VAL A 99 -0.52 11.54 16.98
CA VAL A 99 -1.75 10.78 17.25
C VAL A 99 -1.41 9.50 18.00
N ALA A 100 -1.88 9.40 19.24
CA ALA A 100 -1.70 8.18 20.04
C ALA A 100 -2.28 6.96 19.30
N GLU A 101 -1.59 5.82 19.42
CA GLU A 101 -2.00 4.54 18.83
C GLU A 101 -2.09 4.51 17.28
N TRP A 102 -1.63 5.56 16.58
CA TRP A 102 -1.63 5.58 15.12
C TRP A 102 -0.81 4.44 14.54
N ASP A 103 0.34 4.20 15.11
CA ASP A 103 1.24 3.10 14.74
C ASP A 103 0.57 1.73 14.93
N THR A 104 0.00 1.49 16.10
CA THR A 104 -0.77 0.28 16.42
C THR A 104 -1.90 0.03 15.42
N LEU A 105 -2.65 1.08 15.06
CA LEU A 105 -3.71 1.00 14.06
C LEU A 105 -3.15 0.61 12.68
N GLN A 106 -2.04 1.23 12.27
CA GLN A 106 -1.42 0.95 10.98
C GLN A 106 -0.86 -0.48 10.91
N HIS A 107 -0.26 -0.98 11.99
CA HIS A 107 0.19 -2.37 12.08
C HIS A 107 -0.98 -3.37 12.01
N ALA A 108 -2.10 -3.09 12.67
CA ALA A 108 -3.30 -3.92 12.58
C ALA A 108 -3.87 -3.96 11.15
N LEU A 109 -3.99 -2.79 10.50
CA LEU A 109 -4.49 -2.68 9.13
C LEU A 109 -3.56 -3.37 8.13
N SER A 110 -2.24 -3.19 8.23
CA SER A 110 -1.26 -3.83 7.36
C SER A 110 -1.29 -5.35 7.48
N SER A 111 -1.35 -5.87 8.71
CA SER A 111 -1.42 -7.31 8.95
C SER A 111 -2.67 -7.94 8.34
N ALA A 112 -3.84 -7.31 8.51
CA ALA A 112 -5.08 -7.74 7.88
C ALA A 112 -4.98 -7.72 6.34
N LEU A 113 -4.38 -6.67 5.78
CA LEU A 113 -4.19 -6.50 4.35
C LEU A 113 -3.26 -7.57 3.77
N PHE A 114 -2.14 -7.85 4.43
CA PHE A 114 -1.20 -8.90 4.02
C PHE A 114 -1.81 -10.30 4.11
N ALA A 115 -2.64 -10.57 5.11
CA ALA A 115 -3.38 -11.84 5.20
C ALA A 115 -4.33 -12.01 4.00
N VAL A 116 -5.12 -10.98 3.66
CA VAL A 116 -6.02 -11.00 2.51
C VAL A 116 -5.25 -11.12 1.19
N LEU A 117 -4.10 -10.45 1.06
CA LEU A 117 -3.23 -10.60 -0.10
C LEU A 117 -2.71 -12.04 -0.22
N GLY A 118 -2.28 -12.66 0.88
CA GLY A 118 -1.85 -14.06 0.90
C GLY A 118 -2.91 -15.01 0.39
N PHE A 119 -4.15 -14.89 0.87
CA PHE A 119 -5.28 -15.66 0.36
C PHE A 119 -5.56 -15.41 -1.12
N SER A 120 -5.48 -14.14 -1.55
CA SER A 120 -5.72 -13.78 -2.97
C SER A 120 -4.66 -14.38 -3.90
N VAL A 121 -3.41 -14.40 -3.47
CA VAL A 121 -2.30 -15.03 -4.23
C VAL A 121 -2.56 -16.52 -4.38
N ILE A 122 -2.86 -17.22 -3.29
CA ILE A 122 -3.14 -18.66 -3.33
C ILE A 122 -4.34 -18.96 -4.23
N ALA A 123 -5.46 -18.23 -4.08
CA ALA A 123 -6.64 -18.42 -4.89
C ALA A 123 -6.34 -18.27 -6.39
N ASN A 124 -5.59 -17.23 -6.77
CA ASN A 124 -5.19 -17.02 -8.17
C ASN A 124 -4.26 -18.14 -8.69
N LEU A 125 -3.36 -18.66 -7.86
CA LEU A 125 -2.47 -19.76 -8.25
C LEU A 125 -3.25 -21.06 -8.45
N GLN A 126 -4.25 -21.35 -7.64
CA GLN A 126 -5.12 -22.51 -7.77
C GLN A 126 -6.02 -22.42 -9.02
N GLU A 127 -6.62 -21.25 -9.28
CA GLU A 127 -7.46 -21.00 -10.46
C GLU A 127 -6.66 -20.95 -11.76
N GLY A 128 -5.39 -20.55 -11.70
CA GLY A 128 -4.50 -20.41 -12.87
C GLY A 128 -3.97 -21.72 -13.46
N GLY A 129 -4.46 -22.90 -13.00
CA GLY A 129 -4.18 -24.20 -13.61
C GLY A 129 -2.83 -24.80 -13.23
N ILE A 130 -2.23 -24.38 -12.13
CA ILE A 130 -1.15 -25.15 -11.51
C ILE A 130 -1.81 -26.33 -10.79
N GLU A 131 -2.15 -27.37 -11.57
CA GLU A 131 -2.88 -28.58 -11.14
C GLU A 131 -2.28 -29.30 -9.91
N ARG A 132 -1.05 -28.96 -9.53
CA ARG A 132 -0.34 -29.55 -8.38
C ARG A 132 -0.51 -28.78 -7.07
N LEU A 133 -1.15 -27.59 -7.09
CA LEU A 133 -1.30 -26.75 -5.89
C LEU A 133 -2.71 -26.87 -5.28
N ASN A 134 -3.18 -28.10 -5.04
CA ASN A 134 -4.40 -28.32 -4.26
C ASN A 134 -4.10 -28.12 -2.76
N LEU A 135 -3.95 -26.86 -2.36
CA LEU A 135 -3.76 -26.50 -0.96
C LEU A 135 -5.07 -26.65 -0.20
N THR A 136 -5.03 -27.37 0.90
CA THR A 136 -6.16 -27.44 1.82
C THR A 136 -6.44 -26.05 2.41
N PRO A 137 -7.68 -25.77 2.86
CA PRO A 137 -8.00 -24.50 3.52
C PRO A 137 -7.08 -24.20 4.71
N VAL A 138 -6.67 -25.21 5.45
CA VAL A 138 -5.74 -25.07 6.59
C VAL A 138 -4.37 -24.59 6.12
N LEU A 139 -3.82 -25.20 5.06
CA LEU A 139 -2.51 -24.81 4.54
C LEU A 139 -2.53 -23.40 3.91
N SER A 140 -3.63 -23.05 3.23
CA SER A 140 -3.85 -21.70 2.72
C SER A 140 -3.90 -20.65 3.84
N SER A 141 -4.58 -20.97 4.94
CA SER A 141 -4.64 -20.10 6.13
C SER A 141 -3.28 -19.95 6.79
N LEU A 142 -2.54 -21.05 6.94
CA LEU A 142 -1.19 -21.03 7.51
C LEU A 142 -0.23 -20.18 6.67
N PHE A 143 -0.25 -20.37 5.35
CA PHE A 143 0.56 -19.55 4.44
C PHE A 143 0.23 -18.05 4.56
N SER A 144 -1.05 -17.69 4.55
CA SER A 144 -1.49 -16.30 4.65
C SER A 144 -1.12 -15.69 5.99
N PHE A 145 -1.21 -16.46 7.07
CA PHE A 145 -0.78 -16.06 8.40
C PHE A 145 0.75 -15.82 8.45
N CYS A 146 1.54 -16.77 7.95
CA CYS A 146 3.00 -16.64 7.90
C CYS A 146 3.42 -15.42 7.07
N LEU A 147 2.79 -15.20 5.91
CA LEU A 147 3.05 -14.05 5.07
C LEU A 147 2.74 -12.74 5.79
N ALA A 148 1.56 -12.66 6.42
CA ALA A 148 1.14 -11.47 7.16
C ALA A 148 2.08 -11.17 8.34
N THR A 149 2.47 -12.19 9.09
CA THR A 149 3.38 -12.05 10.24
C THR A 149 4.77 -11.61 9.76
N THR A 150 5.32 -12.26 8.73
CA THR A 150 6.65 -11.91 8.21
C THR A 150 6.68 -10.48 7.69
N LEU A 151 5.71 -10.08 6.87
CA LEU A 151 5.65 -8.72 6.35
C LEU A 151 5.32 -7.69 7.44
N GLY A 152 4.50 -8.06 8.42
CA GLY A 152 4.19 -7.21 9.56
C GLY A 152 5.39 -6.93 10.49
N VAL A 153 6.32 -7.89 10.60
CA VAL A 153 7.57 -7.69 11.37
C VAL A 153 8.58 -6.85 10.59
N LEU A 154 8.58 -6.94 9.25
CA LEU A 154 9.48 -6.16 8.39
C LEU A 154 9.02 -4.71 8.18
N TRP A 155 7.74 -4.46 8.36
CA TRP A 155 7.12 -3.14 8.27
C TRP A 155 7.32 -2.35 9.58
#